data_acf60d21421df5c31a63cf519a1b65f3
#
_entry.id   acf60d21421df5c31a63cf519a1b65f3
#
_cell.length_a   1.000
_cell.length_b   1.000
_cell.length_c   1.000
_cell.angle_alpha   90.00
_cell.angle_beta   90.00
_cell.angle_gamma   90.00
#
_symmetry.space_group_name_H-M   'P 1'
#
loop_
_entity.id
_entity.type
_entity.pdbx_description
1 polymer ?
#
loop_
_entity_poly.entity_id
_entity_poly.type
_entity_poly.pdbx_seq_one_letter_code
_entity_poly.pdbx_strand_id
1 'polypeptide(L)'
;MLVHWVWFAHRPGLNDRDKMALLQHFRDPEDIYFADDGAFDAIGLSEDAKTALREKNLTSAEEILEACDREKLHILTCQDAAYPARLKNIADPPVVLYYKGRLPDFDGSPVIGVVGTRKASAYGLTTAKRMGYQIARCGGIVVSGMAYGIDGMAMSGALTAGAPAVGVLGCGADIVYPVSNRALFRDTEEYGCILSEFAPGTPPAKWTFPKRNRIISGLSCGVLVVEAPEKSGALITARLAAEQGRDVFAVPGNIDQPSFVGSNRLLRDGAIMVSSGWDILSEYEALFPDKIRKEDAPAHQTAYPDEVRKAAEAEKPLLKVAQKLRLPRKNENLKKDLAPQGIDKTPCAPYSDVGSVRPKLSPEEQTIVDALSGGQRLVDDVIAETGLSTGKLLSSLTMLELKGIIKRLPGKRIVLSGK
;
A
#
# COMPACT_ATOMS: atom_id res chain seq x y z
N MET A 1 -10.59 26.40 -20.50
CA MET A 1 -10.22 26.85 -19.10
C MET A 1 -10.15 25.66 -18.14
N LEU A 2 -9.38 25.76 -17.03
CA LEU A 2 -9.18 24.63 -16.08
C LEU A 2 -10.50 24.16 -15.42
N VAL A 3 -11.45 25.05 -15.20
CA VAL A 3 -12.77 24.71 -14.66
C VAL A 3 -13.53 23.70 -15.52
N HIS A 4 -13.39 23.77 -16.84
CA HIS A 4 -14.02 22.81 -17.75
C HIS A 4 -13.36 21.42 -17.68
N TRP A 5 -12.04 21.34 -17.42
CA TRP A 5 -11.35 20.08 -17.15
C TRP A 5 -11.86 19.40 -15.89
N VAL A 6 -12.02 20.18 -14.80
CA VAL A 6 -12.53 19.67 -13.52
C VAL A 6 -13.99 19.25 -13.66
N TRP A 7 -14.84 20.07 -14.30
CA TRP A 7 -16.23 19.72 -14.61
C TRP A 7 -16.31 18.40 -15.38
N PHE A 8 -15.53 18.26 -16.44
CA PHE A 8 -15.52 17.08 -17.29
C PHE A 8 -15.02 15.83 -16.54
N ALA A 9 -13.96 15.98 -15.75
CA ALA A 9 -13.39 14.87 -14.97
C ALA A 9 -14.39 14.28 -13.96
N HIS A 10 -15.16 15.15 -13.30
CA HIS A 10 -16.07 14.77 -12.22
C HIS A 10 -17.54 14.76 -12.62
N ARG A 11 -17.84 14.85 -13.92
CA ARG A 11 -19.22 14.87 -14.39
C ARG A 11 -19.91 13.52 -14.12
N PRO A 12 -20.97 13.47 -13.27
CA PRO A 12 -21.74 12.24 -13.06
C PRO A 12 -22.40 11.79 -14.38
N GLY A 13 -22.42 10.49 -14.62
CA GLY A 13 -22.98 9.92 -15.85
C GLY A 13 -21.99 9.77 -17.02
N LEU A 14 -20.79 10.37 -16.92
CA LEU A 14 -19.70 10.13 -17.87
C LEU A 14 -18.73 9.07 -17.32
N ASN A 15 -18.64 7.93 -17.97
CA ASN A 15 -17.60 6.95 -17.68
C ASN A 15 -16.27 7.30 -18.38
N ASP A 16 -15.18 6.64 -18.00
CA ASP A 16 -13.85 6.97 -18.53
C ASP A 16 -13.74 6.71 -20.05
N ARG A 17 -14.49 5.72 -20.61
CA ARG A 17 -14.57 5.45 -22.05
C ARG A 17 -15.25 6.59 -22.81
N ASP A 18 -16.36 7.11 -22.28
CA ASP A 18 -17.08 8.25 -22.89
C ASP A 18 -16.19 9.49 -22.91
N LYS A 19 -15.45 9.74 -21.81
CA LYS A 19 -14.49 10.84 -21.72
C LYS A 19 -13.40 10.74 -22.77
N MET A 20 -12.85 9.55 -22.99
CA MET A 20 -11.82 9.36 -24.01
C MET A 20 -12.39 9.50 -25.44
N ALA A 21 -13.58 8.98 -25.69
CA ALA A 21 -14.24 9.17 -26.98
C ALA A 21 -14.49 10.65 -27.29
N LEU A 22 -14.96 11.42 -26.31
CA LEU A 22 -15.15 12.86 -26.43
C LEU A 22 -13.84 13.60 -26.74
N LEU A 23 -12.75 13.32 -26.02
CA LEU A 23 -11.43 13.95 -26.24
C LEU A 23 -10.76 13.55 -27.56
N GLN A 24 -11.24 12.51 -28.24
CA GLN A 24 -10.81 12.18 -29.60
C GLN A 24 -11.49 13.04 -30.66
N HIS A 25 -12.67 13.59 -30.37
CA HIS A 25 -13.48 14.40 -31.32
C HIS A 25 -13.39 15.89 -31.04
N PHE A 26 -13.22 16.27 -29.79
CA PHE A 26 -13.10 17.66 -29.36
C PHE A 26 -11.67 17.95 -28.93
N ARG A 27 -11.25 19.19 -29.15
CA ARG A 27 -9.90 19.63 -28.78
C ARG A 27 -9.67 19.56 -27.28
N ASP A 28 -10.63 20.05 -26.49
CA ASP A 28 -10.58 20.10 -25.04
C ASP A 28 -11.98 20.12 -24.40
N PRO A 29 -12.11 20.00 -23.07
CA PRO A 29 -13.41 20.03 -22.38
C PRO A 29 -14.18 21.33 -22.50
N GLU A 30 -13.55 22.46 -22.84
CA GLU A 30 -14.23 23.71 -23.08
C GLU A 30 -15.06 23.64 -24.37
N ASP A 31 -14.52 23.07 -25.45
CA ASP A 31 -15.24 22.80 -26.69
C ASP A 31 -16.43 21.84 -26.44
N ILE A 32 -16.25 20.83 -25.59
CA ILE A 32 -17.34 19.91 -25.20
C ILE A 32 -18.42 20.63 -24.40
N TYR A 33 -18.03 21.55 -23.53
CA TYR A 33 -18.96 22.32 -22.71
C TYR A 33 -19.86 23.21 -23.56
N PHE A 34 -19.32 23.84 -24.60
CA PHE A 34 -20.08 24.73 -25.49
C PHE A 34 -20.70 24.05 -26.72
N ALA A 35 -20.45 22.74 -26.90
CA ALA A 35 -21.00 21.98 -28.02
C ALA A 35 -22.53 21.80 -27.90
N ASP A 36 -23.19 21.84 -29.06
CA ASP A 36 -24.61 21.54 -29.20
C ASP A 36 -24.85 20.02 -29.14
N ASP A 37 -26.08 19.64 -28.79
CA ASP A 37 -26.49 18.23 -28.68
C ASP A 37 -26.18 17.39 -29.94
N GLY A 38 -26.41 17.96 -31.14
CA GLY A 38 -26.14 17.31 -32.41
C GLY A 38 -24.66 16.94 -32.63
N ALA A 39 -23.73 17.65 -31.98
CA ALA A 39 -22.31 17.33 -32.06
C ALA A 39 -21.94 16.02 -31.37
N PHE A 40 -22.77 15.52 -30.48
CA PHE A 40 -22.55 14.25 -29.75
C PHE A 40 -23.11 13.02 -30.49
N ASP A 41 -23.94 13.19 -31.51
CA ASP A 41 -24.62 12.08 -32.22
C ASP A 41 -23.62 11.19 -32.96
N ALA A 42 -22.56 11.76 -33.51
CA ALA A 42 -21.53 11.01 -34.25
C ALA A 42 -20.59 10.21 -33.33
N ILE A 43 -20.60 10.43 -32.00
CA ILE A 43 -19.63 9.85 -31.07
C ILE A 43 -20.11 8.51 -30.50
N GLY A 44 -21.42 8.19 -30.63
CA GLY A 44 -22.00 6.95 -30.14
C GLY A 44 -22.11 6.89 -28.61
N LEU A 45 -22.33 8.04 -27.96
CA LEU A 45 -22.52 8.13 -26.51
C LEU A 45 -23.87 7.55 -26.11
N SER A 46 -23.95 7.04 -24.87
CA SER A 46 -25.23 6.67 -24.26
C SER A 46 -26.12 7.89 -24.01
N GLU A 47 -27.44 7.70 -23.91
CA GLU A 47 -28.36 8.79 -23.57
C GLU A 47 -28.09 9.37 -22.19
N ASP A 48 -27.63 8.55 -21.23
CA ASP A 48 -27.21 9.03 -19.92
C ASP A 48 -25.99 9.95 -20.02
N ALA A 49 -25.01 9.62 -20.88
CA ALA A 49 -23.84 10.46 -21.13
C ALA A 49 -24.23 11.80 -21.80
N LYS A 50 -25.12 11.76 -22.82
CA LYS A 50 -25.63 12.99 -23.45
C LYS A 50 -26.40 13.86 -22.46
N THR A 51 -27.24 13.26 -21.61
CA THR A 51 -27.95 13.95 -20.54
C THR A 51 -26.98 14.59 -19.54
N ALA A 52 -25.92 13.88 -19.18
CA ALA A 52 -24.85 14.41 -18.32
C ALA A 52 -24.17 15.62 -18.95
N LEU A 53 -23.95 15.66 -20.25
CA LEU A 53 -23.31 16.76 -20.97
C LEU A 53 -24.20 18.01 -21.13
N ARG A 54 -25.52 17.85 -21.08
CA ARG A 54 -26.48 18.97 -21.09
C ARG A 54 -26.46 19.79 -19.82
N GLU A 55 -26.09 19.17 -18.74
CA GLU A 55 -25.97 19.86 -17.45
C GLU A 55 -24.68 20.69 -17.39
N LYS A 56 -24.83 22.00 -17.55
CA LYS A 56 -23.72 22.96 -17.69
C LYS A 56 -23.37 23.68 -16.36
N ASN A 57 -23.78 23.14 -15.21
CA ASN A 57 -23.44 23.72 -13.92
C ASN A 57 -21.97 23.53 -13.58
N LEU A 58 -21.23 24.61 -13.35
CA LEU A 58 -19.80 24.62 -12.99
C LEU A 58 -19.54 24.75 -11.49
N THR A 59 -20.58 25.01 -10.66
CA THR A 59 -20.41 25.27 -9.21
C THR A 59 -19.57 24.23 -8.52
N SER A 60 -19.84 22.94 -8.78
CA SER A 60 -19.04 21.87 -8.18
C SER A 60 -17.57 21.86 -8.65
N ALA A 61 -17.31 22.26 -9.90
CA ALA A 61 -15.94 22.37 -10.40
C ALA A 61 -15.21 23.57 -9.78
N GLU A 62 -15.91 24.68 -9.57
CA GLU A 62 -15.39 25.87 -8.90
C GLU A 62 -15.05 25.57 -7.43
N GLU A 63 -15.95 24.89 -6.71
CA GLU A 63 -15.70 24.43 -5.33
C GLU A 63 -14.47 23.52 -5.23
N ILE A 64 -14.25 22.63 -6.22
CA ILE A 64 -13.06 21.78 -6.29
C ILE A 64 -11.80 22.62 -6.51
N LEU A 65 -11.84 23.63 -7.39
CA LEU A 65 -10.72 24.55 -7.63
C LEU A 65 -10.36 25.33 -6.38
N GLU A 66 -11.36 25.90 -5.68
CA GLU A 66 -11.15 26.57 -4.40
C GLU A 66 -10.55 25.64 -3.33
N ALA A 67 -11.01 24.39 -3.30
CA ALA A 67 -10.42 23.37 -2.42
C ALA A 67 -8.96 23.06 -2.78
N CYS A 68 -8.62 23.00 -4.07
CA CYS A 68 -7.24 22.81 -4.51
C CYS A 68 -6.35 23.98 -4.06
N ASP A 69 -6.81 25.22 -4.21
CA ASP A 69 -6.06 26.41 -3.78
C ASP A 69 -5.84 26.41 -2.26
N ARG A 70 -6.89 26.13 -1.49
CA ARG A 70 -6.82 26.04 -0.02
C ARG A 70 -5.85 24.96 0.47
N GLU A 71 -5.88 23.78 -0.16
CA GLU A 71 -5.05 22.63 0.19
C GLU A 71 -3.69 22.62 -0.51
N LYS A 72 -3.40 23.65 -1.34
CA LYS A 72 -2.17 23.77 -2.15
C LYS A 72 -1.94 22.53 -3.04
N LEU A 73 -3.01 22.07 -3.68
CA LEU A 73 -2.99 21.01 -4.67
C LEU A 73 -2.76 21.59 -6.06
N HIS A 74 -1.87 20.97 -6.79
CA HIS A 74 -1.72 21.24 -8.22
C HIS A 74 -2.64 20.33 -9.03
N ILE A 75 -3.05 20.81 -10.19
CA ILE A 75 -3.90 20.06 -11.13
C ILE A 75 -3.09 19.78 -12.39
N LEU A 76 -3.14 18.54 -12.86
CA LEU A 76 -2.48 18.07 -14.07
C LEU A 76 -3.54 17.44 -14.98
N THR A 77 -3.72 17.98 -16.18
CA THR A 77 -4.64 17.45 -17.19
C THR A 77 -3.92 16.49 -18.15
N CYS A 78 -4.66 15.59 -18.78
CA CYS A 78 -4.07 14.64 -19.74
C CYS A 78 -3.51 15.29 -21.02
N GLN A 79 -3.66 16.59 -21.18
CA GLN A 79 -3.09 17.38 -22.29
C GLN A 79 -1.85 18.17 -21.87
N ASP A 80 -1.56 18.27 -20.58
CA ASP A 80 -0.37 18.97 -20.12
C ASP A 80 0.91 18.22 -20.54
N ALA A 81 1.95 18.98 -20.90
CA ALA A 81 3.24 18.39 -21.32
C ALA A 81 3.91 17.53 -20.21
N ALA A 82 3.60 17.82 -18.95
CA ALA A 82 4.11 17.06 -17.80
C ALA A 82 3.30 15.77 -17.51
N TYR A 83 2.19 15.56 -18.22
CA TYR A 83 1.38 14.36 -18.02
C TYR A 83 2.11 13.13 -18.59
N PRO A 84 2.32 12.05 -17.80
CA PRO A 84 3.13 10.92 -18.23
C PRO A 84 2.57 10.21 -19.46
N ALA A 85 3.36 10.09 -20.53
CA ALA A 85 2.94 9.44 -21.77
C ALA A 85 2.53 7.98 -21.55
N ARG A 86 3.22 7.27 -20.65
CA ARG A 86 2.87 5.89 -20.28
C ARG A 86 1.46 5.81 -19.67
N LEU A 87 1.09 6.77 -18.82
CA LEU A 87 -0.25 6.80 -18.21
C LEU A 87 -1.32 7.21 -19.23
N LYS A 88 -1.00 8.09 -20.17
CA LYS A 88 -1.91 8.51 -21.25
C LYS A 88 -2.30 7.33 -22.15
N ASN A 89 -1.44 6.33 -22.27
CA ASN A 89 -1.61 5.18 -23.17
C ASN A 89 -2.33 3.97 -22.54
N ILE A 90 -2.84 4.06 -21.30
CA ILE A 90 -3.71 3.01 -20.76
C ILE A 90 -5.14 3.14 -21.33
N ALA A 91 -5.94 2.09 -21.19
CA ALA A 91 -7.30 2.06 -21.76
C ALA A 91 -8.24 3.14 -21.19
N ASP A 92 -8.04 3.51 -19.94
CA ASP A 92 -8.86 4.44 -19.17
C ASP A 92 -8.00 5.46 -18.39
N PRO A 93 -7.24 6.33 -19.09
CA PRO A 93 -6.35 7.28 -18.43
C PRO A 93 -7.17 8.32 -17.65
N PRO A 94 -6.72 8.73 -16.44
CA PRO A 94 -7.35 9.82 -15.72
C PRO A 94 -7.21 11.14 -16.50
N VAL A 95 -8.34 11.80 -16.80
CA VAL A 95 -8.30 13.07 -17.55
C VAL A 95 -7.75 14.23 -16.73
N VAL A 96 -7.85 14.14 -15.40
CA VAL A 96 -7.32 15.09 -14.42
C VAL A 96 -6.67 14.31 -13.28
N LEU A 97 -5.52 14.79 -12.83
CA LEU A 97 -4.84 14.35 -11.61
C LEU A 97 -4.62 15.54 -10.68
N TYR A 98 -4.82 15.31 -9.39
CA TYR A 98 -4.47 16.24 -8.31
C TYR A 98 -3.17 15.78 -7.67
N TYR A 99 -2.25 16.72 -7.38
CA TYR A 99 -0.99 16.31 -6.76
C TYR A 99 -0.43 17.32 -5.77
N LYS A 100 0.37 16.82 -4.84
CA LYS A 100 1.22 17.58 -3.92
C LYS A 100 2.67 17.16 -4.11
N GLY A 101 3.57 18.09 -3.79
CA GLY A 101 5.01 17.86 -3.94
C GLY A 101 5.51 18.18 -5.35
N ARG A 102 6.52 17.45 -5.81
CA ARG A 102 7.18 17.69 -7.10
C ARG A 102 7.01 16.48 -8.02
N LEU A 103 6.43 16.71 -9.19
CA LEU A 103 6.34 15.66 -10.22
C LEU A 103 7.75 15.26 -10.67
N PRO A 104 8.11 13.98 -10.59
CA PRO A 104 9.35 13.51 -11.18
C PRO A 104 9.22 13.43 -12.71
N ASP A 105 10.37 13.31 -13.39
CA ASP A 105 10.41 13.00 -14.83
C ASP A 105 10.03 11.54 -15.05
N PHE A 106 8.71 11.27 -15.20
CA PHE A 106 8.19 9.92 -15.36
C PHE A 106 8.64 9.26 -16.67
N ASP A 107 8.69 10.01 -17.76
CA ASP A 107 8.98 9.45 -19.08
C ASP A 107 10.49 9.26 -19.32
N GLY A 108 11.30 10.13 -18.76
CA GLY A 108 12.75 10.03 -18.82
C GLY A 108 13.39 9.16 -17.73
N SER A 109 12.60 8.46 -16.90
CA SER A 109 13.11 7.66 -15.78
C SER A 109 12.50 6.26 -15.73
N PRO A 110 13.24 5.24 -15.24
CA PRO A 110 12.68 3.92 -14.97
C PRO A 110 11.79 3.97 -13.72
N VAL A 111 10.49 3.89 -13.94
CA VAL A 111 9.47 3.93 -12.88
C VAL A 111 9.01 2.52 -12.57
N ILE A 112 9.10 2.10 -11.31
CA ILE A 112 8.73 0.75 -10.87
C ILE A 112 7.61 0.83 -9.84
N GLY A 113 6.48 0.21 -10.17
CA GLY A 113 5.38 0.00 -9.23
C GLY A 113 5.75 -1.07 -8.22
N VAL A 114 5.70 -0.78 -6.92
CA VAL A 114 5.96 -1.79 -5.88
C VAL A 114 4.72 -1.98 -5.04
N VAL A 115 4.17 -3.20 -5.06
CA VAL A 115 2.89 -3.50 -4.41
C VAL A 115 2.95 -4.82 -3.63
N GLY A 116 2.02 -4.98 -2.68
CA GLY A 116 1.90 -6.22 -1.94
C GLY A 116 0.81 -6.20 -0.88
N THR A 117 0.86 -7.20 -0.02
CA THR A 117 -0.12 -7.34 1.05
C THR A 117 0.01 -6.25 2.12
N ARG A 118 -1.14 -5.85 2.68
CA ARG A 118 -1.19 -4.93 3.84
C ARG A 118 -0.80 -5.60 5.15
N LYS A 119 -0.87 -6.95 5.20
CA LYS A 119 -0.49 -7.78 6.35
C LYS A 119 0.76 -8.58 6.00
N ALA A 120 1.85 -7.88 5.73
CA ALA A 120 3.09 -8.50 5.32
C ALA A 120 3.84 -9.18 6.47
N SER A 121 4.53 -10.27 6.16
CA SER A 121 5.46 -10.91 7.07
C SER A 121 6.68 -10.01 7.35
N ALA A 122 7.45 -10.33 8.39
CA ALA A 122 8.70 -9.62 8.68
C ALA A 122 9.68 -9.71 7.49
N TYR A 123 9.72 -10.85 6.81
CA TYR A 123 10.49 -11.03 5.57
C TYR A 123 10.00 -10.10 4.47
N GLY A 124 8.69 -10.05 4.23
CA GLY A 124 8.08 -9.18 3.21
C GLY A 124 8.36 -7.70 3.46
N LEU A 125 8.20 -7.23 4.71
CA LEU A 125 8.49 -5.84 5.10
C LEU A 125 9.96 -5.46 4.84
N THR A 126 10.89 -6.31 5.30
CA THR A 126 12.33 -6.10 5.11
C THR A 126 12.69 -6.13 3.63
N THR A 127 12.14 -7.08 2.88
CA THR A 127 12.37 -7.20 1.44
C THR A 127 11.81 -6.01 0.67
N ALA A 128 10.59 -5.55 0.99
CA ALA A 128 10.00 -4.36 0.35
C ALA A 128 10.86 -3.11 0.56
N LYS A 129 11.32 -2.87 1.79
CA LYS A 129 12.19 -1.72 2.10
C LYS A 129 13.52 -1.82 1.35
N ARG A 130 14.13 -3.02 1.32
CA ARG A 130 15.37 -3.28 0.59
C ARG A 130 15.21 -3.07 -0.91
N MET A 131 14.15 -3.62 -1.52
CA MET A 131 13.88 -3.46 -2.95
C MET A 131 13.66 -2.00 -3.31
N GLY A 132 12.84 -1.26 -2.55
CA GLY A 132 12.63 0.16 -2.75
C GLY A 132 13.92 0.96 -2.66
N TYR A 133 14.78 0.67 -1.68
CA TYR A 133 16.09 1.29 -1.53
C TYR A 133 17.00 1.00 -2.73
N GLN A 134 17.10 -0.27 -3.16
CA GLN A 134 17.97 -0.68 -4.27
C GLN A 134 17.51 -0.12 -5.61
N ILE A 135 16.20 -0.13 -5.90
CA ILE A 135 15.62 0.49 -7.09
C ILE A 135 16.00 1.97 -7.14
N ALA A 136 15.81 2.67 -6.02
CA ALA A 136 16.09 4.10 -5.93
C ALA A 136 17.59 4.43 -6.06
N ARG A 137 18.47 3.66 -5.42
CA ARG A 137 19.92 3.84 -5.51
C ARG A 137 20.43 3.65 -6.93
N CYS A 138 19.89 2.69 -7.66
CA CYS A 138 20.26 2.45 -9.04
C CYS A 138 19.57 3.39 -10.06
N GLY A 139 18.88 4.44 -9.60
CA GLY A 139 18.31 5.50 -10.46
C GLY A 139 16.83 5.30 -10.82
N GLY A 140 16.15 4.28 -10.26
CA GLY A 140 14.73 4.06 -10.46
C GLY A 140 13.86 4.90 -9.54
N ILE A 141 12.61 5.13 -9.95
CA ILE A 141 11.58 5.81 -9.17
C ILE A 141 10.57 4.75 -8.67
N VAL A 142 10.31 4.73 -7.37
CA VAL A 142 9.31 3.84 -6.77
C VAL A 142 7.95 4.52 -6.77
N VAL A 143 6.95 3.86 -7.39
CA VAL A 143 5.53 4.24 -7.32
C VAL A 143 4.77 3.20 -6.52
N SER A 144 3.92 3.63 -5.59
CA SER A 144 3.13 2.72 -4.78
C SER A 144 1.83 3.35 -4.28
N GLY A 145 1.02 2.55 -3.59
CA GLY A 145 -0.29 2.98 -3.11
C GLY A 145 -0.32 3.55 -1.70
N MET A 146 0.83 3.78 -1.06
CA MET A 146 0.93 4.27 0.32
C MET A 146 0.16 3.45 1.37
N ALA A 147 -0.24 2.22 1.04
CA ALA A 147 -0.97 1.35 1.95
C ALA A 147 -0.07 0.82 3.08
N TYR A 148 -0.69 0.18 4.07
CA TYR A 148 0.06 -0.59 5.08
C TYR A 148 0.92 -1.68 4.42
N GLY A 149 1.96 -2.11 5.11
CA GLY A 149 2.77 -3.25 4.70
C GLY A 149 3.75 -2.93 3.57
N ILE A 150 3.66 -3.68 2.49
CA ILE A 150 4.64 -3.63 1.39
C ILE A 150 4.77 -2.24 0.78
N ASP A 151 3.66 -1.59 0.45
CA ASP A 151 3.62 -0.28 -0.19
C ASP A 151 4.44 0.76 0.59
N GLY A 152 4.08 0.95 1.87
CA GLY A 152 4.73 1.93 2.73
C GLY A 152 6.22 1.63 2.97
N MET A 153 6.59 0.35 3.09
CA MET A 153 7.98 -0.03 3.30
C MET A 153 8.84 0.18 2.05
N ALA A 154 8.31 -0.11 0.85
CA ALA A 154 9.03 0.14 -0.40
C ALA A 154 9.29 1.63 -0.61
N MET A 155 8.28 2.48 -0.38
CA MET A 155 8.43 3.93 -0.48
C MET A 155 9.40 4.48 0.56
N SER A 156 9.31 4.01 1.81
CA SER A 156 10.28 4.35 2.86
C SER A 156 11.71 3.96 2.47
N GLY A 157 11.89 2.81 1.80
CA GLY A 157 13.18 2.40 1.26
C GLY A 157 13.73 3.38 0.22
N ALA A 158 12.89 3.81 -0.73
CA ALA A 158 13.27 4.76 -1.77
C ALA A 158 13.66 6.13 -1.19
N LEU A 159 12.85 6.67 -0.28
CA LEU A 159 13.15 7.92 0.40
C LEU A 159 14.43 7.84 1.25
N THR A 160 14.68 6.69 1.90
CA THR A 160 15.94 6.45 2.64
C THR A 160 17.16 6.47 1.71
N ALA A 161 17.00 6.09 0.43
CA ALA A 161 18.05 6.19 -0.58
C ALA A 161 18.30 7.63 -1.07
N GLY A 162 17.52 8.61 -0.63
CA GLY A 162 17.59 10.00 -1.07
C GLY A 162 16.95 10.24 -2.44
N ALA A 163 16.13 9.32 -2.93
CA ALA A 163 15.44 9.45 -4.21
C ALA A 163 13.93 9.72 -4.02
N PRO A 164 13.27 10.37 -4.99
CA PRO A 164 11.84 10.62 -4.91
C PRO A 164 11.03 9.31 -4.94
N ALA A 165 9.95 9.29 -4.16
CA ALA A 165 8.93 8.26 -4.24
C ALA A 165 7.60 8.88 -4.66
N VAL A 166 6.73 8.10 -5.30
CA VAL A 166 5.42 8.56 -5.76
C VAL A 166 4.33 7.75 -5.07
N GLY A 167 3.48 8.45 -4.34
CA GLY A 167 2.31 7.88 -3.69
C GLY A 167 1.06 8.13 -4.51
N VAL A 168 0.40 7.09 -5.03
CA VAL A 168 -0.90 7.22 -5.69
C VAL A 168 -1.99 6.89 -4.68
N LEU A 169 -2.98 7.77 -4.50
CA LEU A 169 -3.99 7.61 -3.46
C LEU A 169 -5.34 7.15 -4.03
N GLY A 170 -6.09 6.40 -3.22
CA GLY A 170 -7.49 6.06 -3.46
C GLY A 170 -8.45 6.95 -2.67
N CYS A 171 -8.09 8.21 -2.46
CA CYS A 171 -8.86 9.27 -1.81
C CYS A 171 -8.32 10.61 -2.30
N GLY A 172 -8.87 11.75 -1.89
CA GLY A 172 -8.31 13.07 -2.20
C GLY A 172 -6.83 13.17 -1.79
N ALA A 173 -6.03 13.91 -2.56
CA ALA A 173 -4.59 14.08 -2.30
C ALA A 173 -4.31 14.94 -1.03
N ASP A 174 -5.33 15.55 -0.48
CA ASP A 174 -5.36 16.26 0.81
C ASP A 174 -5.53 15.32 2.02
N ILE A 175 -5.96 14.06 1.80
CA ILE A 175 -6.31 13.12 2.86
C ILE A 175 -5.18 12.15 3.15
N VAL A 176 -4.67 12.19 4.39
CA VAL A 176 -3.67 11.22 4.86
C VAL A 176 -4.33 9.87 5.15
N TYR A 177 -4.09 8.89 4.29
CA TYR A 177 -4.59 7.53 4.46
C TYR A 177 -3.56 6.47 4.06
N PRO A 178 -3.28 5.47 4.93
CA PRO A 178 -3.76 5.34 6.31
C PRO A 178 -3.08 6.36 7.26
N VAL A 179 -3.76 6.74 8.34
CA VAL A 179 -3.28 7.77 9.29
C VAL A 179 -1.91 7.42 9.92
N SER A 180 -1.62 6.12 10.09
CA SER A 180 -0.32 5.67 10.59
C SER A 180 0.86 6.02 9.68
N ASN A 181 0.61 6.22 8.38
CA ASN A 181 1.63 6.57 7.39
C ASN A 181 1.79 8.10 7.25
N ARG A 182 1.34 8.89 8.24
CA ARG A 182 1.44 10.36 8.22
C ARG A 182 2.88 10.86 8.01
N ALA A 183 3.87 10.23 8.64
CA ALA A 183 5.26 10.60 8.44
C ALA A 183 5.71 10.32 6.99
N LEU A 184 5.38 9.12 6.47
CA LEU A 184 5.66 8.76 5.08
C LEU A 184 4.97 9.72 4.09
N PHE A 185 3.71 10.12 4.38
CA PHE A 185 2.96 11.07 3.56
C PHE A 185 3.70 12.41 3.46
N ARG A 186 4.09 13.00 4.61
CA ARG A 186 4.86 14.25 4.67
C ARG A 186 6.19 14.13 3.93
N ASP A 187 6.94 13.05 4.17
CA ASP A 187 8.25 12.86 3.56
C ASP A 187 8.12 12.63 2.03
N THR A 188 7.03 11.98 1.59
CA THR A 188 6.72 11.83 0.15
C THR A 188 6.30 13.15 -0.48
N GLU A 189 5.54 13.99 0.22
CA GLU A 189 5.17 15.34 -0.24
C GLU A 189 6.41 16.24 -0.39
N GLU A 190 7.36 16.13 0.55
CA GLU A 190 8.57 16.96 0.58
C GLU A 190 9.62 16.55 -0.48
N TYR A 191 9.85 15.25 -0.63
CA TYR A 191 10.94 14.70 -1.47
C TYR A 191 10.46 13.99 -2.74
N GLY A 192 9.17 13.91 -2.97
CA GLY A 192 8.57 13.21 -4.09
C GLY A 192 7.24 13.80 -4.51
N CYS A 193 6.26 12.93 -4.75
CA CYS A 193 4.95 13.34 -5.23
C CYS A 193 3.83 12.46 -4.68
N ILE A 194 2.72 13.09 -4.34
CA ILE A 194 1.46 12.43 -4.00
C ILE A 194 0.45 12.75 -5.10
N LEU A 195 -0.12 11.72 -5.70
CA LEU A 195 -1.05 11.79 -6.82
C LEU A 195 -2.43 11.23 -6.47
N SER A 196 -3.48 11.83 -6.96
CA SER A 196 -4.83 11.27 -6.91
C SER A 196 -5.66 11.68 -8.12
N GLU A 197 -6.54 10.79 -8.60
CA GLU A 197 -7.60 11.10 -9.56
C GLU A 197 -8.85 11.68 -8.87
N PHE A 198 -8.95 11.49 -7.55
CA PHE A 198 -10.12 11.90 -6.77
C PHE A 198 -10.01 13.35 -6.34
N ALA A 199 -11.11 14.09 -6.43
CA ALA A 199 -11.19 15.48 -5.99
C ALA A 199 -10.79 15.62 -4.50
N PRO A 200 -10.27 16.80 -4.09
CA PRO A 200 -10.03 17.10 -2.67
C PRO A 200 -11.26 16.79 -1.81
N GLY A 201 -11.04 16.33 -0.59
CA GLY A 201 -12.10 15.95 0.33
C GLY A 201 -12.75 14.57 0.06
N THR A 202 -12.43 13.88 -1.04
CA THR A 202 -12.99 12.56 -1.34
C THR A 202 -12.46 11.52 -0.34
N PRO A 203 -13.33 10.89 0.49
CA PRO A 203 -12.89 9.92 1.49
C PRO A 203 -12.43 8.59 0.85
N PRO A 204 -11.55 7.82 1.53
CA PRO A 204 -11.18 6.50 1.07
C PRO A 204 -12.37 5.54 1.11
N ALA A 205 -12.63 4.83 0.02
CA ALA A 205 -13.72 3.86 -0.12
C ALA A 205 -13.22 2.55 -0.74
N LYS A 206 -13.95 1.44 -0.51
CA LYS A 206 -13.50 0.12 -1.02
C LYS A 206 -13.35 0.08 -2.54
N TRP A 207 -14.16 0.83 -3.28
CA TRP A 207 -14.15 0.87 -4.74
C TRP A 207 -13.05 1.80 -5.31
N THR A 208 -12.56 2.78 -4.55
CA THR A 208 -11.55 3.72 -5.03
C THR A 208 -10.17 3.08 -5.16
N PHE A 209 -9.84 2.10 -4.32
CA PHE A 209 -8.54 1.43 -4.35
C PHE A 209 -8.29 0.61 -5.63
N PRO A 210 -9.23 -0.24 -6.10
CA PRO A 210 -9.07 -0.92 -7.39
C PRO A 210 -8.98 0.06 -8.55
N LYS A 211 -9.79 1.13 -8.56
CA LYS A 211 -9.74 2.17 -9.60
C LYS A 211 -8.38 2.87 -9.64
N ARG A 212 -7.79 3.20 -8.48
CA ARG A 212 -6.48 3.79 -8.36
C ARG A 212 -5.35 2.89 -8.89
N ASN A 213 -5.44 1.57 -8.72
CA ASN A 213 -4.34 0.65 -9.04
C ASN A 213 -3.91 0.72 -10.51
N ARG A 214 -4.83 1.05 -11.45
CA ARG A 214 -4.49 1.25 -12.87
C ARG A 214 -3.52 2.41 -13.10
N ILE A 215 -3.52 3.38 -12.20
CA ILE A 215 -2.62 4.53 -12.27
C ILE A 215 -1.21 4.11 -11.80
N ILE A 216 -1.11 3.26 -10.77
CA ILE A 216 0.19 2.72 -10.35
C ILE A 216 0.84 1.96 -11.49
N SER A 217 0.14 0.99 -12.09
CA SER A 217 0.67 0.23 -13.22
C SER A 217 0.88 1.11 -14.45
N GLY A 218 -0.02 2.05 -14.73
CA GLY A 218 0.04 2.96 -15.87
C GLY A 218 1.25 3.91 -15.86
N LEU A 219 1.69 4.35 -14.69
CA LEU A 219 2.89 5.16 -14.51
C LEU A 219 4.18 4.35 -14.66
N SER A 220 4.12 3.03 -14.45
CA SER A 220 5.29 2.18 -14.30
C SER A 220 5.77 1.58 -15.62
N CYS A 221 7.07 1.28 -15.71
CA CYS A 221 7.64 0.39 -16.73
C CYS A 221 7.31 -1.06 -16.40
N GLY A 222 7.37 -1.41 -15.11
CA GLY A 222 7.02 -2.72 -14.58
C GLY A 222 6.54 -2.65 -13.14
N VAL A 223 5.87 -3.72 -12.69
CA VAL A 223 5.30 -3.81 -11.35
C VAL A 223 5.90 -4.99 -10.59
N LEU A 224 6.49 -4.70 -9.43
CA LEU A 224 7.01 -5.68 -8.48
C LEU A 224 5.96 -6.06 -7.44
N VAL A 225 5.65 -7.35 -7.34
CA VAL A 225 4.86 -7.93 -6.25
C VAL A 225 5.80 -8.60 -5.25
N VAL A 226 5.91 -8.03 -4.04
CA VAL A 226 6.85 -8.54 -3.02
C VAL A 226 6.25 -9.71 -2.23
N GLU A 227 5.03 -9.56 -1.74
CA GLU A 227 4.31 -10.58 -0.98
C GLU A 227 2.81 -10.43 -1.23
N ALA A 228 2.15 -11.47 -1.68
CA ALA A 228 0.73 -11.47 -1.96
C ALA A 228 0.08 -12.82 -1.66
N PRO A 229 -0.93 -12.90 -0.76
CA PRO A 229 -1.79 -14.07 -0.64
C PRO A 229 -2.65 -14.25 -1.89
N GLU A 230 -3.28 -15.41 -2.04
CA GLU A 230 -4.09 -15.78 -3.21
C GLU A 230 -5.18 -14.74 -3.56
N LYS A 231 -5.82 -14.16 -2.54
CA LYS A 231 -6.83 -13.09 -2.68
C LYS A 231 -6.25 -11.76 -2.22
N SER A 232 -5.44 -11.13 -3.07
CA SER A 232 -4.76 -9.85 -2.76
C SER A 232 -5.09 -8.77 -3.80
N GLY A 233 -5.29 -7.54 -3.33
CA GLY A 233 -5.42 -6.37 -4.21
C GLY A 233 -4.15 -6.11 -5.05
N ALA A 234 -2.97 -6.55 -4.59
CA ALA A 234 -1.73 -6.45 -5.34
C ALA A 234 -1.75 -7.30 -6.63
N LEU A 235 -2.45 -8.45 -6.61
CA LEU A 235 -2.63 -9.27 -7.82
C LEU A 235 -3.50 -8.58 -8.87
N ILE A 236 -4.43 -7.70 -8.44
CA ILE A 236 -5.20 -6.86 -9.38
C ILE A 236 -4.25 -5.89 -10.09
N THR A 237 -3.33 -5.25 -9.35
CA THR A 237 -2.33 -4.35 -9.94
C THR A 237 -1.39 -5.08 -10.90
N ALA A 238 -0.94 -6.29 -10.55
CA ALA A 238 -0.11 -7.12 -11.43
C ALA A 238 -0.83 -7.50 -12.73
N ARG A 239 -2.13 -7.86 -12.64
CA ARG A 239 -2.95 -8.13 -13.83
C ARG A 239 -3.11 -6.90 -14.70
N LEU A 240 -3.44 -5.75 -14.11
CA LEU A 240 -3.55 -4.48 -14.83
C LEU A 240 -2.22 -4.10 -15.50
N ALA A 241 -1.07 -4.34 -14.85
CA ALA A 241 0.24 -4.15 -15.45
C ALA A 241 0.42 -4.99 -16.71
N ALA A 242 0.12 -6.29 -16.65
CA ALA A 242 0.19 -7.18 -17.82
C ALA A 242 -0.77 -6.75 -18.94
N GLU A 243 -2.02 -6.39 -18.61
CA GLU A 243 -3.01 -5.87 -19.57
C GLU A 243 -2.56 -4.55 -20.23
N GLN A 244 -1.77 -3.75 -19.53
CA GLN A 244 -1.19 -2.49 -20.02
C GLN A 244 0.16 -2.68 -20.73
N GLY A 245 0.64 -3.91 -20.91
CA GLY A 245 1.93 -4.22 -21.52
C GLY A 245 3.12 -3.83 -20.66
N ARG A 246 2.99 -3.89 -19.31
CA ARG A 246 4.07 -3.65 -18.36
C ARG A 246 4.62 -4.98 -17.86
N ASP A 247 5.91 -5.02 -17.58
CA ASP A 247 6.52 -6.20 -16.99
C ASP A 247 5.98 -6.46 -15.59
N VAL A 248 5.86 -7.73 -15.23
CA VAL A 248 5.47 -8.16 -13.90
C VAL A 248 6.62 -8.90 -13.26
N PHE A 249 7.08 -8.39 -12.13
CA PHE A 249 8.14 -8.99 -11.32
C PHE A 249 7.55 -9.54 -10.02
N ALA A 250 8.12 -10.63 -9.51
CA ALA A 250 7.71 -11.15 -8.21
C ALA A 250 8.91 -11.65 -7.40
N VAL A 251 8.84 -11.39 -6.09
CA VAL A 251 9.80 -11.97 -5.13
C VAL A 251 9.33 -13.37 -4.76
N PRO A 252 10.20 -14.38 -4.84
CA PRO A 252 9.89 -15.73 -4.38
C PRO A 252 9.73 -15.77 -2.86
N GLY A 253 8.81 -16.58 -2.39
CA GLY A 253 8.59 -16.79 -0.97
C GLY A 253 8.41 -18.24 -0.60
N ASN A 254 8.35 -18.51 0.70
CA ASN A 254 8.16 -19.87 1.20
C ASN A 254 6.82 -20.44 0.73
N ILE A 255 6.85 -21.63 0.11
CA ILE A 255 5.69 -22.32 -0.43
C ILE A 255 4.66 -22.73 0.64
N ASP A 256 5.11 -22.92 1.89
CA ASP A 256 4.26 -23.28 3.02
C ASP A 256 3.58 -22.08 3.67
N GLN A 257 3.88 -20.85 3.23
CA GLN A 257 3.30 -19.64 3.78
C GLN A 257 2.14 -19.12 2.90
N PRO A 258 0.91 -19.08 3.42
CA PRO A 258 -0.27 -18.62 2.67
C PRO A 258 -0.12 -17.19 2.11
N SER A 259 0.70 -16.35 2.73
CA SER A 259 0.93 -14.96 2.29
C SER A 259 1.75 -14.85 1.00
N PHE A 260 2.41 -15.95 0.54
CA PHE A 260 3.18 -16.00 -0.70
C PHE A 260 2.52 -16.79 -1.83
N VAL A 261 1.36 -17.41 -1.59
CA VAL A 261 0.67 -18.22 -2.60
C VAL A 261 0.41 -17.43 -3.89
N GLY A 262 -0.02 -16.17 -3.77
CA GLY A 262 -0.30 -15.31 -4.93
C GLY A 262 0.98 -14.86 -5.65
N SER A 263 2.03 -14.43 -4.95
CA SER A 263 3.29 -14.04 -5.58
C SER A 263 4.01 -15.24 -6.23
N ASN A 264 4.02 -16.41 -5.59
CA ASN A 264 4.57 -17.64 -6.17
C ASN A 264 3.75 -18.12 -7.39
N ARG A 265 2.42 -17.88 -7.38
CA ARG A 265 1.58 -18.15 -8.54
C ARG A 265 1.94 -17.26 -9.72
N LEU A 266 2.17 -15.96 -9.51
CA LEU A 266 2.61 -15.05 -10.58
C LEU A 266 3.91 -15.54 -11.21
N LEU A 267 4.88 -16.03 -10.43
CA LEU A 267 6.14 -16.61 -10.94
C LEU A 267 5.87 -17.83 -11.84
N ARG A 268 4.98 -18.70 -11.42
CA ARG A 268 4.57 -19.87 -12.23
C ARG A 268 3.85 -19.46 -13.50
N ASP A 269 3.08 -18.37 -13.46
CA ASP A 269 2.29 -17.85 -14.58
C ASP A 269 3.14 -16.95 -15.52
N GLY A 270 4.49 -16.83 -15.27
CA GLY A 270 5.44 -16.17 -16.17
C GLY A 270 5.97 -14.81 -15.69
N ALA A 271 5.66 -14.38 -14.46
CA ALA A 271 6.29 -13.19 -13.92
C ALA A 271 7.80 -13.41 -13.71
N ILE A 272 8.59 -12.36 -13.90
CA ILE A 272 10.05 -12.40 -13.77
C ILE A 272 10.41 -12.53 -12.29
N MET A 273 11.17 -13.57 -11.93
CA MET A 273 11.67 -13.76 -10.58
C MET A 273 12.80 -12.77 -10.30
N VAL A 274 12.71 -12.05 -9.17
CA VAL A 274 13.74 -11.11 -8.76
C VAL A 274 14.12 -11.27 -7.30
N SER A 275 15.37 -11.04 -6.99
CA SER A 275 15.97 -11.13 -5.67
C SER A 275 16.61 -9.80 -5.22
N SER A 276 16.83 -8.89 -6.14
CA SER A 276 17.39 -7.56 -5.93
C SER A 276 16.69 -6.50 -6.78
N GLY A 277 16.85 -5.23 -6.41
CA GLY A 277 16.37 -4.12 -7.22
C GLY A 277 17.10 -4.00 -8.54
N TRP A 278 18.33 -4.49 -8.61
CA TRP A 278 19.11 -4.53 -9.85
C TRP A 278 18.51 -5.50 -10.87
N ASP A 279 18.02 -6.66 -10.45
CA ASP A 279 17.38 -7.64 -11.34
C ASP A 279 16.22 -6.99 -12.13
N ILE A 280 15.55 -5.99 -11.53
CA ILE A 280 14.47 -5.24 -12.18
C ILE A 280 15.03 -4.19 -13.13
N LEU A 281 15.98 -3.37 -12.66
CA LEU A 281 16.46 -2.22 -13.44
C LEU A 281 17.33 -2.63 -14.61
N SER A 282 18.03 -3.77 -14.54
CA SER A 282 18.79 -4.32 -15.66
C SER A 282 17.95 -4.58 -16.92
N GLU A 283 16.65 -4.86 -16.78
CA GLU A 283 15.72 -5.01 -17.92
C GLU A 283 15.50 -3.68 -18.67
N TYR A 284 15.78 -2.55 -18.03
CA TYR A 284 15.55 -1.21 -18.59
C TYR A 284 16.83 -0.42 -18.88
N GLU A 285 18.02 -1.03 -18.71
CA GLU A 285 19.33 -0.36 -18.89
C GLU A 285 19.46 0.26 -20.30
N ALA A 286 19.00 -0.46 -21.33
CA ALA A 286 19.03 0.04 -22.71
C ALA A 286 18.03 1.19 -22.96
N LEU A 287 16.94 1.29 -22.20
CA LEU A 287 15.92 2.33 -22.35
C LEU A 287 16.28 3.62 -21.58
N PHE A 288 17.05 3.50 -20.50
CA PHE A 288 17.41 4.62 -19.62
C PHE A 288 18.91 4.63 -19.29
N PRO A 289 19.81 4.66 -20.31
CA PRO A 289 21.25 4.52 -20.09
C PRO A 289 21.86 5.62 -19.20
N ASP A 290 21.29 6.84 -19.26
CA ASP A 290 21.77 7.98 -18.48
C ASP A 290 21.20 8.05 -17.05
N LYS A 291 20.22 7.21 -16.72
CA LYS A 291 19.54 7.22 -15.42
C LYS A 291 19.90 6.01 -14.56
N ILE A 292 20.04 4.84 -15.18
CA ILE A 292 20.34 3.59 -14.47
C ILE A 292 21.85 3.51 -14.19
N ARG A 293 22.19 3.29 -12.92
CA ARG A 293 23.57 3.27 -12.41
C ARG A 293 23.89 1.89 -11.85
N LYS A 294 24.56 1.10 -12.66
CA LYS A 294 24.99 -0.26 -12.31
C LYS A 294 26.01 -0.29 -11.16
N GLU A 295 26.88 0.71 -11.10
CA GLU A 295 27.89 0.87 -10.05
C GLU A 295 27.28 1.06 -8.66
N ASP A 296 26.05 1.53 -8.58
CA ASP A 296 25.28 1.65 -7.34
C ASP A 296 24.53 0.36 -6.95
N ALA A 297 24.59 -0.69 -7.80
CA ALA A 297 24.02 -1.99 -7.48
C ALA A 297 24.76 -2.63 -6.30
N PRO A 298 24.02 -3.15 -5.29
CA PRO A 298 24.66 -3.75 -4.13
C PRO A 298 25.44 -5.02 -4.52
N ALA A 299 26.67 -5.14 -4.00
CA ALA A 299 27.56 -6.27 -4.27
C ALA A 299 26.97 -7.63 -3.83
N HIS A 300 26.03 -7.62 -2.91
CA HIS A 300 25.28 -8.80 -2.44
C HIS A 300 23.78 -8.51 -2.36
N GLN A 301 22.96 -9.49 -2.70
CA GLN A 301 21.49 -9.41 -2.67
C GLN A 301 20.92 -8.97 -1.30
N THR A 302 21.68 -9.20 -0.23
CA THR A 302 21.31 -8.87 1.15
C THR A 302 21.90 -7.56 1.67
N ALA A 303 22.72 -6.86 0.87
CA ALA A 303 23.40 -5.66 1.33
C ALA A 303 22.42 -4.52 1.62
N TYR A 304 22.17 -4.30 2.89
CA TYR A 304 21.70 -3.05 3.44
C TYR A 304 22.96 -2.25 3.79
N PRO A 305 23.09 -1.00 3.37
CA PRO A 305 24.17 -0.16 3.87
C PRO A 305 24.09 -0.12 5.41
N ASP A 306 25.24 -0.23 6.09
CA ASP A 306 25.32 -0.16 7.55
C ASP A 306 24.68 1.11 8.13
N GLU A 307 24.62 2.17 7.36
CA GLU A 307 23.93 3.43 7.67
C GLU A 307 22.42 3.27 7.84
N VAL A 308 21.76 2.47 6.98
CA VAL A 308 20.32 2.18 7.09
C VAL A 308 20.03 1.26 8.28
N ARG A 309 20.96 0.36 8.58
CA ARG A 309 20.89 -0.50 9.75
C ARG A 309 21.05 0.31 11.04
N LYS A 310 21.98 1.26 11.07
CA LYS A 310 22.18 2.19 12.20
C LYS A 310 21.01 3.13 12.38
N ALA A 311 20.41 3.66 11.30
CA ALA A 311 19.21 4.51 11.37
C ALA A 311 17.99 3.73 11.89
N ALA A 312 17.76 2.49 11.43
CA ALA A 312 16.68 1.63 11.93
C ALA A 312 16.90 1.21 13.42
N GLU A 313 18.15 1.09 13.85
CA GLU A 313 18.50 0.83 15.24
C GLU A 313 18.39 2.10 16.11
N ALA A 314 18.62 3.29 15.56
CA ALA A 314 18.46 4.58 16.24
C ALA A 314 16.97 4.96 16.43
N GLU A 315 16.06 4.53 15.57
CA GLU A 315 14.61 4.73 15.73
C GLU A 315 13.99 3.88 16.85
N LYS A 316 14.63 2.76 17.25
CA LYS A 316 14.15 1.91 18.35
C LYS A 316 14.06 2.62 19.72
N PRO A 317 14.92 3.58 20.09
CA PRO A 317 14.77 4.34 21.33
C PRO A 317 13.59 5.31 21.31
N LEU A 318 13.23 5.91 20.16
CA LEU A 318 12.12 6.87 20.06
C LEU A 318 10.75 6.19 20.24
N LEU A 319 10.57 4.96 19.77
CA LEU A 319 9.39 4.14 20.03
C LEU A 319 9.25 3.78 21.52
N LYS A 320 10.37 3.54 22.23
CA LYS A 320 10.37 3.28 23.69
C LYS A 320 10.08 4.54 24.50
N VAL A 321 10.50 5.73 24.05
CA VAL A 321 10.21 7.00 24.70
C VAL A 321 8.75 7.41 24.51
N ALA A 322 8.18 7.21 23.33
CA ALA A 322 6.75 7.45 23.07
C ALA A 322 5.82 6.54 23.91
N GLN A 323 6.26 5.32 24.24
CA GLN A 323 5.53 4.42 25.14
C GLN A 323 5.65 4.83 26.63
N LYS A 324 6.68 5.58 27.03
CA LYS A 324 6.87 6.07 28.42
C LYS A 324 6.19 7.41 28.74
N LEU A 325 5.81 8.19 27.72
CA LEU A 325 5.07 9.45 27.89
C LEU A 325 3.55 9.21 27.87
N ARG A 326 3.06 8.41 28.81
CA ARG A 326 1.63 8.44 29.18
C ARG A 326 1.38 9.69 30.01
N LEU A 327 0.78 10.71 29.42
CA LEU A 327 0.19 11.83 30.14
C LEU A 327 -0.93 11.35 31.05
N PRO A 328 -1.08 11.91 32.28
CA PRO A 328 -2.11 11.47 33.22
C PRO A 328 -3.50 11.81 32.72
N ARG A 329 -4.42 10.83 32.86
CA ARG A 329 -5.86 11.00 32.59
C ARG A 329 -6.42 12.09 33.50
N LYS A 330 -6.96 13.16 32.91
CA LYS A 330 -7.81 14.14 33.62
C LYS A 330 -9.26 13.65 33.59
N ASN A 331 -9.74 13.45 34.80
CA ASN A 331 -11.12 13.49 35.32
C ASN A 331 -12.31 13.26 34.36
N GLU A 332 -12.96 12.13 34.62
CA GLU A 332 -14.38 11.90 34.38
C GLU A 332 -15.21 12.90 35.21
N ASN A 333 -15.97 13.75 34.51
CA ASN A 333 -17.26 14.28 34.95
C ASN A 333 -17.78 15.22 33.86
N LEU A 334 -18.61 14.69 32.99
CA LEU A 334 -19.66 15.38 32.24
C LEU A 334 -20.37 14.35 31.36
N LYS A 335 -21.21 13.53 32.00
CA LYS A 335 -22.31 12.86 31.31
C LYS A 335 -23.59 13.57 31.77
N LYS A 336 -24.30 14.18 30.82
CA LYS A 336 -25.76 14.09 30.69
C LYS A 336 -26.20 14.87 29.46
N ASP A 337 -27.13 14.20 28.76
CA ASP A 337 -28.09 14.71 27.78
C ASP A 337 -27.61 14.85 26.33
N LEU A 338 -27.95 13.84 25.55
CA LEU A 338 -28.80 13.88 24.35
C LEU A 338 -28.67 12.56 23.55
N ALA A 339 -29.67 11.73 23.59
CA ALA A 339 -29.84 10.59 22.68
C ALA A 339 -30.52 11.07 21.39
N PRO A 340 -30.17 10.44 20.25
CA PRO A 340 -31.19 9.92 19.34
C PRO A 340 -30.98 8.44 18.98
N GLN A 341 -32.08 7.84 18.64
CA GLN A 341 -32.37 6.42 18.44
C GLN A 341 -31.75 5.82 17.19
N GLY A 342 -31.28 4.57 17.33
CA GLY A 342 -31.53 3.47 16.44
C GLY A 342 -30.75 3.38 15.12
N ILE A 343 -29.63 2.64 15.10
CA ILE A 343 -29.28 1.75 13.99
C ILE A 343 -28.42 0.61 14.58
N ASP A 344 -28.81 -0.60 14.21
CA ASP A 344 -28.28 -1.89 14.62
C ASP A 344 -26.78 -2.00 14.34
N LYS A 345 -25.98 -2.20 15.39
CA LYS A 345 -24.55 -2.41 15.31
C LYS A 345 -24.18 -3.67 16.07
N THR A 346 -23.90 -4.72 15.34
CA THR A 346 -23.10 -5.81 15.90
C THR A 346 -21.62 -5.42 15.83
N PRO A 347 -20.95 -5.19 16.96
CA PRO A 347 -19.55 -4.77 16.93
C PRO A 347 -18.62 -5.97 16.98
N CYS A 348 -17.63 -5.97 16.10
CA CYS A 348 -16.40 -6.71 16.29
C CYS A 348 -15.63 -6.07 17.45
N ALA A 349 -15.37 -6.82 18.52
CA ALA A 349 -14.79 -6.34 19.76
C ALA A 349 -13.35 -5.84 19.60
N PRO A 350 -12.97 -4.74 20.27
CA PRO A 350 -11.58 -4.32 20.35
C PRO A 350 -10.84 -5.12 21.44
N TYR A 351 -9.60 -5.46 21.15
CA TYR A 351 -8.68 -6.03 22.13
C TYR A 351 -8.43 -4.97 23.23
N SER A 352 -9.01 -5.20 24.41
CA SER A 352 -8.71 -4.41 25.61
C SER A 352 -7.75 -5.19 26.53
N ASP A 353 -6.75 -4.48 27.02
CA ASP A 353 -5.84 -4.88 28.10
C ASP A 353 -6.59 -5.61 29.22
N VAL A 354 -6.17 -6.85 29.49
CA VAL A 354 -6.63 -7.60 30.64
C VAL A 354 -5.54 -7.55 31.70
N GLY A 355 -5.84 -6.87 32.79
CA GLY A 355 -5.10 -6.99 34.03
C GLY A 355 -5.03 -8.46 34.47
N SER A 356 -3.94 -8.80 35.15
CA SER A 356 -3.50 -10.10 35.64
C SER A 356 -4.61 -10.99 36.23
N VAL A 357 -5.31 -11.72 35.36
CA VAL A 357 -6.05 -12.93 35.73
C VAL A 357 -5.22 -14.10 35.22
N ARG A 358 -4.73 -14.95 36.13
CA ARG A 358 -4.05 -16.19 35.74
C ARG A 358 -5.02 -16.99 34.88
N PRO A 359 -4.66 -17.35 33.63
CA PRO A 359 -5.55 -18.11 32.76
C PRO A 359 -5.83 -19.47 33.39
N LYS A 360 -7.11 -19.87 33.42
CA LYS A 360 -7.49 -21.23 33.85
C LYS A 360 -6.82 -22.23 32.90
N LEU A 361 -6.04 -23.15 33.48
CA LEU A 361 -5.40 -24.24 32.77
C LEU A 361 -6.35 -25.43 32.67
N SER A 362 -6.30 -26.15 31.55
CA SER A 362 -6.95 -27.46 31.45
C SER A 362 -6.18 -28.49 32.30
N PRO A 363 -6.81 -29.63 32.66
CA PRO A 363 -6.11 -30.68 33.42
C PRO A 363 -4.83 -31.17 32.72
N GLU A 364 -4.85 -31.25 31.39
CA GLU A 364 -3.69 -31.63 30.56
C GLU A 364 -2.59 -30.56 30.59
N GLU A 365 -2.96 -29.30 30.51
CA GLU A 365 -2.04 -28.16 30.59
C GLU A 365 -1.41 -28.05 31.98
N GLN A 366 -2.16 -28.33 33.05
CA GLN A 366 -1.66 -28.31 34.40
C GLN A 366 -0.62 -29.42 34.61
N THR A 367 -0.86 -30.63 34.10
CA THR A 367 0.12 -31.76 34.16
C THR A 367 1.42 -31.38 33.49
N ILE A 368 1.38 -30.68 32.37
CA ILE A 368 2.61 -30.24 31.67
C ILE A 368 3.35 -29.17 32.47
N VAL A 369 2.63 -28.21 33.05
CA VAL A 369 3.21 -27.15 33.90
C VAL A 369 3.87 -27.73 35.14
N ASP A 370 3.27 -28.75 35.76
CA ASP A 370 3.80 -29.44 36.92
C ASP A 370 5.09 -30.22 36.55
N ALA A 371 5.12 -30.91 35.41
CA ALA A 371 6.31 -31.57 34.89
C ALA A 371 7.47 -30.61 34.59
N LEU A 372 7.18 -29.32 34.31
CA LEU A 372 8.17 -28.28 34.06
C LEU A 372 8.58 -27.51 35.32
N SER A 373 8.03 -27.79 36.48
CA SER A 373 8.32 -27.09 37.75
C SER A 373 9.80 -27.22 38.16
N GLY A 374 10.48 -28.31 37.77
CA GLY A 374 11.89 -28.60 37.99
C GLY A 374 12.86 -27.86 37.08
N GLY A 375 12.40 -27.04 36.16
CA GLY A 375 13.25 -26.27 35.23
C GLY A 375 13.12 -26.70 33.75
N GLN A 376 14.15 -26.45 32.98
CA GLN A 376 14.19 -26.76 31.56
C GLN A 376 14.19 -28.27 31.29
N ARG A 377 13.29 -28.75 30.40
CA ARG A 377 13.14 -30.17 30.03
C ARG A 377 13.09 -30.38 28.51
N LEU A 378 13.43 -31.58 28.05
CA LEU A 378 13.18 -31.97 26.65
C LEU A 378 11.71 -32.35 26.45
N VAL A 379 11.16 -32.06 25.27
CA VAL A 379 9.78 -32.43 24.92
C VAL A 379 9.55 -33.92 25.06
N ASP A 380 10.52 -34.73 24.65
CA ASP A 380 10.43 -36.21 24.71
C ASP A 380 10.40 -36.73 26.17
N ASP A 381 11.13 -36.09 27.10
CA ASP A 381 11.07 -36.43 28.54
C ASP A 381 9.70 -36.07 29.14
N VAL A 382 9.11 -34.97 28.74
CA VAL A 382 7.76 -34.54 29.20
C VAL A 382 6.68 -35.49 28.66
N ILE A 383 6.83 -36.02 27.45
CA ILE A 383 5.95 -37.08 26.91
C ILE A 383 6.01 -38.34 27.80
N ALA A 384 7.23 -38.77 28.12
CA ALA A 384 7.43 -39.97 28.92
C ALA A 384 6.86 -39.85 30.35
N GLU A 385 6.99 -38.67 30.96
CA GLU A 385 6.53 -38.40 32.33
C GLU A 385 5.00 -38.17 32.42
N THR A 386 4.43 -37.47 31.46
CA THR A 386 2.98 -37.11 31.49
C THR A 386 2.10 -38.22 30.92
N GLY A 387 2.63 -39.16 30.15
CA GLY A 387 1.87 -40.21 29.47
C GLY A 387 0.91 -39.70 28.40
N LEU A 388 1.00 -38.43 28.03
CA LEU A 388 0.18 -37.83 26.98
C LEU A 388 0.65 -38.29 25.60
N SER A 389 -0.29 -38.50 24.67
CA SER A 389 0.10 -38.75 23.27
C SER A 389 0.84 -37.54 22.69
N THR A 390 1.79 -37.79 21.81
CA THR A 390 2.62 -36.72 21.17
C THR A 390 1.76 -35.58 20.57
N GLY A 391 0.65 -35.91 19.91
CA GLY A 391 -0.26 -34.92 19.32
C GLY A 391 -0.95 -34.03 20.36
N LYS A 392 -1.43 -34.63 21.46
CA LYS A 392 -2.05 -33.90 22.58
C LYS A 392 -1.04 -33.03 23.31
N LEU A 393 0.15 -33.53 23.58
CA LEU A 393 1.21 -32.76 24.22
C LEU A 393 1.60 -31.54 23.35
N LEU A 394 1.84 -31.72 22.07
CA LEU A 394 2.23 -30.63 21.17
C LEU A 394 1.16 -29.55 21.04
N SER A 395 -0.12 -29.92 21.01
CA SER A 395 -1.22 -28.95 20.99
C SER A 395 -1.33 -28.17 22.30
N SER A 396 -1.21 -28.84 23.45
CA SER A 396 -1.23 -28.20 24.77
C SER A 396 0.00 -27.30 25.00
N LEU A 397 1.19 -27.70 24.52
CA LEU A 397 2.37 -26.84 24.54
C LEU A 397 2.17 -25.57 23.71
N THR A 398 1.53 -25.66 22.54
CA THR A 398 1.21 -24.48 21.72
C THR A 398 0.23 -23.53 22.46
N MET A 399 -0.78 -24.08 23.12
CA MET A 399 -1.71 -23.28 23.93
C MET A 399 -1.04 -22.63 25.13
N LEU A 400 -0.15 -23.34 25.84
CA LEU A 400 0.61 -22.80 26.97
C LEU A 400 1.60 -21.71 26.54
N GLU A 401 2.20 -21.84 25.34
CA GLU A 401 3.06 -20.82 24.76
C GLU A 401 2.26 -19.57 24.38
N LEU A 402 1.08 -19.72 23.77
CA LEU A 402 0.16 -18.61 23.48
C LEU A 402 -0.35 -17.92 24.74
N LYS A 403 -0.55 -18.66 25.83
CA LYS A 403 -0.88 -18.11 27.15
C LYS A 403 0.32 -17.47 27.86
N GLY A 404 1.53 -17.51 27.26
CA GLY A 404 2.75 -16.95 27.83
C GLY A 404 3.30 -17.70 29.05
N ILE A 405 2.85 -18.93 29.31
CA ILE A 405 3.20 -19.74 30.50
C ILE A 405 4.48 -20.49 30.28
N ILE A 406 4.77 -20.93 29.05
CA ILE A 406 6.00 -21.62 28.69
C ILE A 406 6.71 -20.91 27.51
N LYS A 407 7.99 -21.22 27.34
CA LYS A 407 8.83 -20.80 26.21
C LYS A 407 9.53 -22.01 25.63
N ARG A 408 9.50 -22.18 24.31
CA ARG A 408 10.30 -23.19 23.60
C ARG A 408 11.72 -22.64 23.34
N LEU A 409 12.69 -23.50 23.53
CA LEU A 409 14.09 -23.20 23.31
C LEU A 409 14.67 -24.11 22.18
N PRO A 410 15.76 -23.70 21.53
CA PRO A 410 16.43 -24.54 20.54
C PRO A 410 16.76 -25.93 21.08
N GLY A 411 16.69 -26.99 20.23
CA GLY A 411 16.97 -28.35 20.61
C GLY A 411 15.79 -29.07 21.28
N LYS A 412 14.54 -28.75 20.92
CA LYS A 412 13.30 -29.36 21.48
C LYS A 412 13.18 -29.25 23.00
N ARG A 413 13.67 -28.16 23.59
CA ARG A 413 13.58 -27.88 25.02
C ARG A 413 12.46 -26.92 25.33
N ILE A 414 11.85 -27.04 26.50
CA ILE A 414 10.79 -26.19 27.02
C ILE A 414 11.10 -25.76 28.45
N VAL A 415 10.62 -24.55 28.80
CA VAL A 415 10.82 -23.96 30.13
C VAL A 415 9.59 -23.08 30.49
N LEU A 416 9.30 -22.93 31.77
CA LEU A 416 8.27 -22.00 32.25
C LEU A 416 8.71 -20.55 32.03
N SER A 417 7.81 -19.72 31.47
CA SER A 417 8.05 -18.29 31.22
C SER A 417 7.83 -17.48 32.49
N GLY A 418 8.76 -17.52 33.45
CA GLY A 418 8.53 -16.75 34.68
C GLY A 418 9.40 -17.16 35.85
N LYS A 419 10.66 -17.34 35.62
CA LYS A 419 11.72 -17.23 36.65
C LYS A 419 12.93 -16.56 36.08
#